data_8185404930beec0fe37cecc236bab48e
#
_entry.id   8185404930beec0fe37cecc236bab48e
#
_cell.length_a   1.000
_cell.length_b   1.000
_cell.length_c   1.000
_cell.angle_alpha   90.00
_cell.angle_beta   90.00
_cell.angle_gamma   90.00
#
_symmetry.space_group_name_H-M   'P 1'
#
loop_
_entity.id
_entity.type
_entity.pdbx_description
1 polymer ?
#
loop_
_entity_poly.entity_id
_entity_poly.type
_entity_poly.pdbx_seq_one_letter_code
_entity_poly.pdbx_strand_id
1 'polypeptide(L)'
;MSPRSRGAAMWESLFEGPEPTERLREMWAQGLGANPAVPDDLRCDLLGRSRYLLWREQSASVVEAAVAHPEWKVREQLAECQPNLTAECWARLILGERKPRNLWVLTMIAADRRDELTEAAYERVAAHPEARIRAEATRLTGLPVRLLTALALDPEPGVRAAACPRAWPHLDGAARQGLLADPEDGVRVAALLRHHEHGEDHDAQPLPRSVFEAEDLGDAALETCHLTHDLAEHLTHHGTKAQRSRLAGNPRLAPELIAVLARDPDDGVRHVVALRPELTEEQRADIRVDIDPDGLTHALDWVTALHDDPEAMRRLAASSHLPVRRSVARAKRLPPDVVERLARDEDRVVHLFLAESCDDAPTDMLLEVWGWWTGSLTCPDRPRGHPNFPRHGLLRYADDPDPRMRQLALDDPESTPELVKRFARDADNEVRLRAAKDPRLPVDSAVRLVDDPEWTIRRAAARHPGLPAEALVRLLRDPEAAEEAARHPALPVDVMRRMIRQP
;
A
#
# COMPACT_ATOMS: atom_id res chain seq x y z
N MET A 1 -4.15 37.27 -39.20
CA MET A 1 -4.42 36.93 -37.80
C MET A 1 -3.12 36.54 -37.12
N SER A 2 -2.82 37.12 -35.97
CA SER A 2 -1.65 36.72 -35.18
C SER A 2 -1.80 35.28 -34.61
N PRO A 3 -0.71 34.57 -34.29
CA PRO A 3 -0.81 33.23 -33.69
C PRO A 3 -1.66 33.22 -32.43
N ARG A 4 -1.62 34.28 -31.61
CA ARG A 4 -2.46 34.44 -30.38
C ARG A 4 -3.96 34.58 -30.71
N SER A 5 -4.32 35.30 -31.79
CA SER A 5 -5.72 35.43 -32.21
C SER A 5 -6.31 34.14 -32.82
N ARG A 6 -5.49 33.32 -33.46
CA ARG A 6 -5.91 32.00 -33.95
C ARG A 6 -6.15 31.02 -32.76
N GLY A 7 -5.28 31.01 -31.76
CA GLY A 7 -5.45 30.17 -30.56
C GLY A 7 -6.73 30.52 -29.79
N ALA A 8 -7.02 31.83 -29.60
CA ALA A 8 -8.24 32.28 -28.92
C ALA A 8 -9.51 31.83 -29.69
N ALA A 9 -9.54 32.04 -31.01
CA ALA A 9 -10.66 31.58 -31.85
C ALA A 9 -10.87 30.05 -31.82
N MET A 10 -9.79 29.29 -31.69
CA MET A 10 -9.86 27.83 -31.58
C MET A 10 -10.52 27.39 -30.26
N TRP A 11 -10.16 28.02 -29.13
CA TRP A 11 -10.79 27.72 -27.85
C TRP A 11 -12.27 28.13 -27.80
N GLU A 12 -12.65 29.25 -28.47
CA GLU A 12 -14.05 29.64 -28.61
C GLU A 12 -14.87 28.55 -29.32
N SER A 13 -14.27 27.91 -30.34
CA SER A 13 -14.94 26.83 -31.04
C SER A 13 -15.36 25.66 -30.18
N LEU A 14 -14.68 25.41 -29.02
CA LEU A 14 -15.08 24.36 -28.07
C LEU A 14 -16.55 24.49 -27.63
N PHE A 15 -17.03 25.74 -27.52
CA PHE A 15 -18.36 26.07 -27.04
C PHE A 15 -19.33 26.44 -28.16
N GLU A 16 -18.91 26.35 -29.43
CA GLU A 16 -19.78 26.51 -30.58
C GLU A 16 -20.47 25.17 -30.90
N GLY A 17 -21.79 25.20 -31.10
CA GLY A 17 -22.54 24.00 -31.41
C GLY A 17 -23.55 23.60 -30.30
N PRO A 18 -23.99 22.34 -30.28
CA PRO A 18 -24.92 21.86 -29.24
C PRO A 18 -24.29 21.92 -27.85
N GLU A 19 -25.13 22.12 -26.83
CA GLU A 19 -24.67 22.08 -25.45
C GLU A 19 -24.00 20.75 -25.10
N PRO A 20 -22.91 20.77 -24.30
CA PRO A 20 -22.24 19.56 -23.84
C PRO A 20 -23.21 18.65 -23.08
N THR A 21 -23.18 17.36 -23.37
CA THR A 21 -23.95 16.36 -22.64
C THR A 21 -23.51 16.32 -21.16
N GLU A 22 -24.37 15.84 -20.28
CA GLU A 22 -24.05 15.65 -18.86
C GLU A 22 -22.79 14.79 -18.68
N ARG A 23 -22.68 13.68 -19.44
CA ARG A 23 -21.48 12.83 -19.46
C ARG A 23 -20.22 13.61 -19.84
N LEU A 24 -20.29 14.47 -20.85
CA LEU A 24 -19.12 15.25 -21.27
C LEU A 24 -18.69 16.25 -20.19
N ARG A 25 -19.65 16.93 -19.55
CA ARG A 25 -19.39 17.85 -18.42
C ARG A 25 -18.77 17.11 -17.24
N GLU A 26 -19.24 15.89 -16.95
CA GLU A 26 -18.65 15.04 -15.93
C GLU A 26 -17.19 14.70 -16.26
N MET A 27 -16.89 14.29 -17.48
CA MET A 27 -15.51 14.00 -17.92
C MET A 27 -14.61 15.24 -17.79
N TRP A 28 -15.11 16.43 -18.16
CA TRP A 28 -14.37 17.66 -17.95
C TRP A 28 -14.08 17.92 -16.48
N ALA A 29 -15.08 17.78 -15.60
CA ALA A 29 -14.90 17.98 -14.17
C ALA A 29 -13.88 16.99 -13.57
N GLN A 30 -13.94 15.70 -13.99
CA GLN A 30 -12.97 14.68 -13.57
C GLN A 30 -11.54 15.06 -14.01
N GLY A 31 -11.37 15.44 -15.27
CA GLY A 31 -10.06 15.83 -15.79
C GLY A 31 -9.51 17.10 -15.16
N LEU A 32 -10.33 18.14 -15.04
CA LEU A 32 -9.95 19.42 -14.39
C LEU A 32 -9.54 19.22 -12.92
N GLY A 33 -10.22 18.35 -12.18
CA GLY A 33 -9.82 18.04 -10.80
C GLY A 33 -8.41 17.45 -10.67
N ALA A 34 -7.88 16.87 -11.73
CA ALA A 34 -6.52 16.36 -11.81
C ALA A 34 -5.54 17.30 -12.56
N ASN A 35 -5.99 18.43 -13.08
CA ASN A 35 -5.16 19.38 -13.83
C ASN A 35 -4.39 20.30 -12.87
N PRO A 36 -3.05 20.31 -12.92
CA PRO A 36 -2.23 21.11 -12.01
C PRO A 36 -2.38 22.62 -12.20
N ALA A 37 -2.83 23.08 -13.38
CA ALA A 37 -2.97 24.49 -13.71
C ALA A 37 -4.31 25.12 -13.24
N VAL A 38 -5.23 24.32 -12.69
CA VAL A 38 -6.51 24.83 -12.17
C VAL A 38 -6.28 25.66 -10.92
N PRO A 39 -6.72 26.91 -10.87
CA PRO A 39 -6.59 27.76 -9.69
C PRO A 39 -7.57 27.34 -8.58
N ASP A 40 -7.29 27.74 -7.33
CA ASP A 40 -7.99 27.27 -6.14
C ASP A 40 -9.48 27.62 -6.13
N ASP A 41 -9.87 28.79 -6.66
CA ASP A 41 -11.28 29.18 -6.79
C ASP A 41 -12.08 28.15 -7.62
N LEU A 42 -11.48 27.69 -8.71
CA LEU A 42 -12.09 26.67 -9.57
C LEU A 42 -11.99 25.26 -8.96
N ARG A 43 -10.96 24.99 -8.15
CA ARG A 43 -10.88 23.73 -7.39
C ARG A 43 -12.00 23.64 -6.36
N CYS A 44 -12.33 24.74 -5.70
CA CYS A 44 -13.49 24.79 -4.81
C CYS A 44 -14.81 24.51 -5.55
N ASP A 45 -14.97 25.05 -6.77
CA ASP A 45 -16.15 24.79 -7.61
C ASP A 45 -16.23 23.32 -8.11
N LEU A 46 -15.12 22.59 -8.08
CA LEU A 46 -15.03 21.18 -8.48
C LEU A 46 -15.27 20.19 -7.30
N LEU A 47 -15.37 20.69 -6.07
CA LEU A 47 -15.69 19.85 -4.91
C LEU A 47 -17.06 19.16 -5.13
N GLY A 48 -17.10 17.86 -4.91
CA GLY A 48 -18.28 17.04 -5.18
C GLY A 48 -18.50 16.66 -6.66
N ARG A 49 -17.81 17.31 -7.59
CA ARG A 49 -17.91 17.05 -9.04
C ARG A 49 -16.74 16.23 -9.56
N SER A 50 -15.56 16.30 -8.95
CA SER A 50 -14.40 15.52 -9.32
C SER A 50 -13.95 14.60 -8.20
N ARG A 51 -13.91 13.28 -8.48
CA ARG A 51 -13.40 12.26 -7.56
C ARG A 51 -11.86 12.30 -7.40
N TYR A 52 -11.13 12.90 -8.35
CA TYR A 52 -9.66 12.92 -8.32
C TYR A 52 -9.09 14.14 -7.60
N LEU A 53 -9.91 15.15 -7.31
CA LEU A 53 -9.44 16.41 -6.75
C LEU A 53 -8.74 16.18 -5.40
N LEU A 54 -9.37 15.48 -4.48
CA LEU A 54 -8.89 15.28 -3.11
C LEU A 54 -7.88 14.13 -2.95
N TRP A 55 -7.52 13.44 -4.03
CA TRP A 55 -6.47 12.40 -4.02
C TRP A 55 -5.04 12.96 -4.05
N ARG A 56 -4.90 14.25 -4.26
CA ARG A 56 -3.63 14.97 -4.26
C ARG A 56 -3.65 16.00 -3.15
N GLU A 57 -2.48 16.32 -2.64
CA GLU A 57 -2.35 17.40 -1.70
C GLU A 57 -2.95 18.69 -2.26
N GLN A 58 -3.84 19.31 -1.49
CA GLN A 58 -4.53 20.54 -1.83
C GLN A 58 -4.03 21.70 -0.94
N SER A 59 -4.23 22.92 -1.44
CA SER A 59 -3.98 24.11 -0.65
C SER A 59 -4.92 24.20 0.55
N ALA A 60 -4.51 24.96 1.57
CA ALA A 60 -5.32 25.17 2.77
C ALA A 60 -6.73 25.72 2.43
N SER A 61 -6.86 26.59 1.44
CA SER A 61 -8.16 27.16 1.01
C SER A 61 -9.12 26.10 0.49
N VAL A 62 -8.64 25.12 -0.30
CA VAL A 62 -9.46 24.03 -0.84
C VAL A 62 -9.82 23.04 0.26
N VAL A 63 -8.87 22.70 1.16
CA VAL A 63 -9.13 21.83 2.32
C VAL A 63 -10.19 22.45 3.23
N GLU A 64 -10.08 23.75 3.53
CA GLU A 64 -11.06 24.49 4.33
C GLU A 64 -12.47 24.45 3.70
N ALA A 65 -12.56 24.69 2.39
CA ALA A 65 -13.81 24.60 1.66
C ALA A 65 -14.40 23.17 1.72
N ALA A 66 -13.56 22.15 1.61
CA ALA A 66 -14.00 20.76 1.66
C ALA A 66 -14.45 20.32 3.08
N VAL A 67 -13.76 20.77 4.15
CA VAL A 67 -14.18 20.53 5.55
C VAL A 67 -15.55 21.13 5.81
N ALA A 68 -15.81 22.34 5.28
CA ALA A 68 -17.08 23.06 5.47
C ALA A 68 -18.17 22.64 4.45
N HIS A 69 -17.87 21.74 3.52
CA HIS A 69 -18.79 21.42 2.43
C HIS A 69 -20.09 20.78 2.95
N PRO A 70 -21.29 21.20 2.45
CA PRO A 70 -22.56 20.69 2.94
C PRO A 70 -22.79 19.20 2.63
N GLU A 71 -22.26 18.72 1.51
CA GLU A 71 -22.40 17.33 1.10
C GLU A 71 -21.47 16.41 1.92
N TRP A 72 -22.07 15.37 2.50
CA TRP A 72 -21.32 14.35 3.24
C TRP A 72 -20.23 13.70 2.39
N LYS A 73 -20.54 13.34 1.15
CA LYS A 73 -19.60 12.64 0.25
C LYS A 73 -18.30 13.40 0.04
N VAL A 74 -18.32 14.73 0.03
CA VAL A 74 -17.11 15.56 -0.08
C VAL A 74 -16.28 15.49 1.19
N ARG A 75 -16.92 15.58 2.37
CA ARG A 75 -16.22 15.47 3.65
C ARG A 75 -15.64 14.07 3.89
N GLU A 76 -16.38 13.02 3.51
CA GLU A 76 -15.90 11.63 3.51
C GLU A 76 -14.69 11.45 2.62
N GLN A 77 -14.75 11.91 1.37
CA GLN A 77 -13.65 11.83 0.43
C GLN A 77 -12.43 12.64 0.89
N LEU A 78 -12.64 13.80 1.52
CA LEU A 78 -11.55 14.57 2.13
C LEU A 78 -10.85 13.73 3.22
N ALA A 79 -11.63 13.13 4.12
CA ALA A 79 -11.10 12.29 5.19
C ALA A 79 -10.33 11.07 4.64
N GLU A 80 -10.83 10.42 3.61
CA GLU A 80 -10.20 9.22 3.01
C GLU A 80 -8.93 9.53 2.22
N CYS A 81 -8.98 10.58 1.39
CA CYS A 81 -8.02 10.72 0.29
C CYS A 81 -7.00 11.84 0.49
N GLN A 82 -7.33 12.88 1.28
CA GLN A 82 -6.44 14.03 1.43
C GLN A 82 -5.22 13.65 2.29
N PRO A 83 -3.99 13.71 1.76
CA PRO A 83 -2.81 13.50 2.57
C PRO A 83 -2.64 14.64 3.60
N ASN A 84 -2.03 14.33 4.74
CA ASN A 84 -1.63 15.31 5.76
C ASN A 84 -2.76 16.18 6.34
N LEU A 85 -3.94 15.56 6.62
CA LEU A 85 -4.96 16.26 7.39
C LEU A 85 -4.46 16.56 8.80
N THR A 86 -4.61 17.81 9.22
CA THR A 86 -4.22 18.23 10.57
C THR A 86 -5.23 17.78 11.61
N ALA A 87 -4.80 17.67 12.88
CA ALA A 87 -5.70 17.39 14.00
C ALA A 87 -6.86 18.38 14.10
N GLU A 88 -6.64 19.65 13.72
CA GLU A 88 -7.68 20.69 13.68
C GLU A 88 -8.71 20.44 12.57
N CYS A 89 -8.29 19.98 11.40
CA CYS A 89 -9.22 19.57 10.34
C CYS A 89 -10.09 18.41 10.79
N TRP A 90 -9.48 17.40 11.41
CA TRP A 90 -10.19 16.27 12.02
C TRP A 90 -11.16 16.71 13.11
N ALA A 91 -10.76 17.63 13.99
CA ALA A 91 -11.63 18.15 15.03
C ALA A 91 -12.88 18.81 14.43
N ARG A 92 -12.73 19.61 13.39
CA ARG A 92 -13.87 20.26 12.72
C ARG A 92 -14.80 19.25 12.05
N LEU A 93 -14.27 18.22 11.40
CA LEU A 93 -15.06 17.14 10.81
C LEU A 93 -15.84 16.38 11.89
N ILE A 94 -15.18 15.96 12.97
CA ILE A 94 -15.75 15.13 14.04
C ILE A 94 -16.73 15.94 14.91
N LEU A 95 -16.34 17.13 15.34
CA LEU A 95 -17.21 17.97 16.20
C LEU A 95 -18.40 18.56 15.44
N GLY A 96 -18.23 18.79 14.14
CA GLY A 96 -19.29 19.30 13.27
C GLY A 96 -20.29 18.25 12.78
N GLU A 97 -19.95 16.96 12.84
CA GLU A 97 -20.82 15.91 12.31
C GLU A 97 -21.92 15.55 13.33
N ARG A 98 -23.19 15.56 12.87
CA ARG A 98 -24.37 15.28 13.69
C ARG A 98 -24.94 13.88 13.49
N LYS A 99 -24.68 13.25 12.33
CA LYS A 99 -25.20 11.91 12.01
C LYS A 99 -24.28 10.83 12.60
N PRO A 100 -24.76 9.98 13.49
CA PRO A 100 -23.92 8.96 14.13
C PRO A 100 -23.21 8.04 13.13
N ARG A 101 -23.88 7.65 12.03
CA ARG A 101 -23.28 6.84 10.98
C ARG A 101 -22.05 7.51 10.36
N ASN A 102 -22.15 8.80 10.05
CA ASN A 102 -21.07 9.56 9.44
C ASN A 102 -19.92 9.76 10.44
N LEU A 103 -20.26 10.03 11.71
CA LEU A 103 -19.27 10.16 12.77
C LEU A 103 -18.50 8.83 12.99
N TRP A 104 -19.19 7.71 12.95
CA TRP A 104 -18.55 6.40 12.99
C TRP A 104 -17.58 6.21 11.82
N VAL A 105 -17.98 6.55 10.58
CA VAL A 105 -17.10 6.48 9.39
C VAL A 105 -15.87 7.37 9.56
N LEU A 106 -16.02 8.61 10.01
CA LEU A 106 -14.88 9.51 10.26
C LEU A 106 -13.94 8.94 11.32
N THR A 107 -14.46 8.35 12.39
CA THR A 107 -13.66 7.73 13.45
C THR A 107 -12.89 6.53 12.91
N MET A 108 -13.53 5.70 12.10
CA MET A 108 -12.91 4.55 11.43
C MET A 108 -11.77 4.98 10.49
N ILE A 109 -12.04 5.97 9.63
CA ILE A 109 -11.02 6.48 8.70
C ILE A 109 -9.81 7.05 9.46
N ALA A 110 -10.06 7.86 10.51
CA ALA A 110 -8.98 8.41 11.33
C ALA A 110 -8.13 7.32 12.00
N ALA A 111 -8.78 6.25 12.49
CA ALA A 111 -8.11 5.10 13.08
C ALA A 111 -7.26 4.31 12.05
N ASP A 112 -7.82 4.04 10.87
CA ASP A 112 -7.12 3.31 9.78
C ASP A 112 -5.93 4.10 9.22
N ARG A 113 -6.05 5.41 9.15
CA ARG A 113 -4.98 6.33 8.73
C ARG A 113 -3.93 6.55 9.82
N ARG A 114 -4.25 6.21 11.07
CA ARG A 114 -3.43 6.47 12.27
C ARG A 114 -3.17 7.97 12.50
N ASP A 115 -4.12 8.81 12.08
CA ASP A 115 -4.04 10.25 12.29
C ASP A 115 -4.34 10.60 13.75
N GLU A 116 -3.66 11.61 14.27
CA GLU A 116 -3.92 12.14 15.62
C GLU A 116 -5.07 13.13 15.60
N LEU A 117 -5.86 13.14 16.68
CA LEU A 117 -6.98 14.04 16.87
C LEU A 117 -6.70 15.05 17.99
N THR A 118 -7.51 16.10 18.06
CA THR A 118 -7.51 16.98 19.24
C THR A 118 -8.20 16.31 20.44
N GLU A 119 -7.88 16.75 21.65
CA GLU A 119 -8.47 16.25 22.90
C GLU A 119 -10.01 16.26 22.84
N ALA A 120 -10.60 17.38 22.41
CA ALA A 120 -12.05 17.52 22.28
C ALA A 120 -12.66 16.53 21.28
N ALA A 121 -11.96 16.17 20.20
CA ALA A 121 -12.43 15.18 19.26
C ALA A 121 -12.38 13.76 19.84
N TYR A 122 -11.31 13.41 20.58
CA TYR A 122 -11.24 12.14 21.33
C TYR A 122 -12.38 12.03 22.35
N GLU A 123 -12.61 13.06 23.14
CA GLU A 123 -13.71 13.08 24.14
C GLU A 123 -15.08 12.91 23.47
N ARG A 124 -15.29 13.58 22.35
CA ARG A 124 -16.55 13.51 21.59
C ARG A 124 -16.89 12.08 21.15
N VAL A 125 -15.91 11.33 20.64
CA VAL A 125 -16.15 9.96 20.16
C VAL A 125 -16.15 8.94 21.30
N ALA A 126 -15.30 9.11 22.32
CA ALA A 126 -15.23 8.22 23.48
C ALA A 126 -16.45 8.32 24.40
N ALA A 127 -17.13 9.48 24.44
CA ALA A 127 -18.34 9.69 25.25
C ALA A 127 -19.64 9.60 24.42
N HIS A 128 -19.57 9.12 23.16
CA HIS A 128 -20.74 9.10 22.28
C HIS A 128 -21.81 8.09 22.79
N PRO A 129 -23.14 8.42 22.70
CA PRO A 129 -24.19 7.50 23.11
C PRO A 129 -24.18 6.14 22.42
N GLU A 130 -23.85 6.10 21.13
CA GLU A 130 -23.77 4.84 20.38
C GLU A 130 -22.47 4.05 20.68
N ALA A 131 -22.64 2.85 21.18
CA ALA A 131 -21.54 1.95 21.58
C ALA A 131 -20.57 1.66 20.43
N ARG A 132 -21.05 1.51 19.19
CA ARG A 132 -20.18 1.25 18.01
C ARG A 132 -19.16 2.38 17.78
N ILE A 133 -19.52 3.64 18.06
CA ILE A 133 -18.59 4.77 17.93
C ILE A 133 -17.56 4.73 19.04
N ARG A 134 -17.97 4.43 20.27
CA ARG A 134 -17.05 4.24 21.40
C ARG A 134 -16.09 3.08 21.17
N ALA A 135 -16.60 1.95 20.63
CA ALA A 135 -15.76 0.80 20.27
C ALA A 135 -14.73 1.16 19.19
N GLU A 136 -15.15 1.90 18.15
CA GLU A 136 -14.23 2.36 17.09
C GLU A 136 -13.17 3.33 17.65
N ALA A 137 -13.55 4.20 18.58
CA ALA A 137 -12.62 5.14 19.22
C ALA A 137 -11.43 4.45 19.90
N THR A 138 -11.58 3.19 20.35
CA THR A 138 -10.48 2.42 20.97
C THR A 138 -9.29 2.17 20.01
N ARG A 139 -9.51 2.26 18.70
CA ARG A 139 -8.48 2.07 17.67
C ARG A 139 -7.67 3.33 17.34
N LEU A 140 -8.16 4.51 17.75
CA LEU A 140 -7.55 5.79 17.42
C LEU A 140 -6.12 5.90 17.98
N THR A 141 -5.20 6.37 17.13
CA THR A 141 -3.85 6.71 17.55
C THR A 141 -3.88 7.91 18.49
N GLY A 142 -3.04 7.91 19.53
CA GLY A 142 -2.98 9.02 20.48
C GLY A 142 -4.20 9.16 21.41
N LEU A 143 -5.14 8.19 21.41
CA LEU A 143 -6.27 8.24 22.37
C LEU A 143 -5.74 8.33 23.81
N PRO A 144 -6.12 9.36 24.61
CA PRO A 144 -5.66 9.53 25.97
C PRO A 144 -5.93 8.29 26.83
N VAL A 145 -4.93 7.86 27.61
CA VAL A 145 -5.00 6.66 28.46
C VAL A 145 -6.23 6.71 29.39
N ARG A 146 -6.55 7.87 29.95
CA ARG A 146 -7.75 8.05 30.78
C ARG A 146 -9.06 7.67 30.06
N LEU A 147 -9.18 7.99 28.77
CA LEU A 147 -10.35 7.63 27.97
C LEU A 147 -10.31 6.14 27.61
N LEU A 148 -9.15 5.62 27.25
CA LEU A 148 -8.97 4.21 26.91
C LEU A 148 -9.31 3.29 28.11
N THR A 149 -8.84 3.62 29.32
CA THR A 149 -9.17 2.85 30.53
C THR A 149 -10.63 2.98 30.91
N ALA A 150 -11.26 4.14 30.69
CA ALA A 150 -12.70 4.30 30.90
C ALA A 150 -13.52 3.42 29.92
N LEU A 151 -13.10 3.33 28.64
CA LEU A 151 -13.75 2.45 27.67
C LEU A 151 -13.58 0.96 27.97
N ALA A 152 -12.50 0.56 28.66
CA ALA A 152 -12.34 -0.82 29.14
C ALA A 152 -13.32 -1.17 30.29
N LEU A 153 -13.96 -0.18 30.87
CA LEU A 153 -15.00 -0.33 31.92
C LEU A 153 -16.39 0.13 31.43
N ASP A 154 -16.57 0.24 30.13
CA ASP A 154 -17.81 0.69 29.49
C ASP A 154 -19.01 -0.22 29.84
N PRO A 155 -20.24 0.30 29.98
CA PRO A 155 -21.43 -0.53 30.21
C PRO A 155 -21.66 -1.56 29.08
N GLU A 156 -21.27 -1.26 27.84
CA GLU A 156 -21.46 -2.15 26.69
C GLU A 156 -20.30 -3.14 26.54
N PRO A 157 -20.57 -4.45 26.52
CA PRO A 157 -19.51 -5.47 26.48
C PRO A 157 -18.65 -5.38 25.21
N GLY A 158 -19.24 -5.05 24.06
CA GLY A 158 -18.48 -4.89 22.81
C GLY A 158 -17.45 -3.75 22.88
N VAL A 159 -17.70 -2.69 23.67
CA VAL A 159 -16.75 -1.60 23.89
C VAL A 159 -15.64 -2.07 24.84
N ARG A 160 -15.99 -2.77 25.94
CA ARG A 160 -14.99 -3.35 26.85
C ARG A 160 -14.04 -4.29 26.12
N ALA A 161 -14.60 -5.23 25.34
CA ALA A 161 -13.80 -6.17 24.57
C ALA A 161 -12.84 -5.46 23.57
N ALA A 162 -13.32 -4.42 22.89
CA ALA A 162 -12.50 -3.65 21.94
C ALA A 162 -11.41 -2.83 22.63
N ALA A 163 -11.69 -2.28 23.83
CA ALA A 163 -10.73 -1.47 24.60
C ALA A 163 -9.68 -2.33 25.32
N CYS A 164 -10.06 -3.53 25.78
CA CYS A 164 -9.26 -4.41 26.63
C CYS A 164 -7.82 -4.59 26.14
N PRO A 165 -7.54 -4.93 24.86
CA PRO A 165 -6.17 -5.19 24.40
C PRO A 165 -5.22 -4.02 24.61
N ARG A 166 -5.66 -2.79 24.34
CA ARG A 166 -4.83 -1.59 24.47
C ARG A 166 -4.83 -1.00 25.87
N ALA A 167 -5.94 -1.16 26.61
CA ALA A 167 -6.06 -0.68 27.97
C ALA A 167 -5.30 -1.54 28.99
N TRP A 168 -5.11 -2.82 28.71
CA TRP A 168 -4.57 -3.81 29.66
C TRP A 168 -3.32 -3.38 30.42
N PRO A 169 -2.27 -2.81 29.78
CA PRO A 169 -1.08 -2.36 30.50
C PRO A 169 -1.35 -1.25 31.51
N HIS A 170 -2.43 -0.49 31.32
CA HIS A 170 -2.79 0.68 32.11
C HIS A 170 -3.86 0.42 33.19
N LEU A 171 -4.42 -0.79 33.21
CA LEU A 171 -5.43 -1.19 34.21
C LEU A 171 -4.77 -1.67 35.49
N ASP A 172 -5.40 -1.35 36.62
CA ASP A 172 -5.02 -1.92 37.90
C ASP A 172 -5.45 -3.39 38.04
N GLY A 173 -4.99 -4.05 39.10
CA GLY A 173 -5.28 -5.46 39.34
C GLY A 173 -6.78 -5.75 39.50
N ALA A 174 -7.55 -4.86 40.09
CA ALA A 174 -8.99 -5.04 40.29
C ALA A 174 -9.75 -4.96 38.98
N ALA A 175 -9.40 -4.00 38.11
CA ALA A 175 -10.00 -3.86 36.79
C ALA A 175 -9.66 -5.07 35.91
N ARG A 176 -8.40 -5.53 35.87
CA ARG A 176 -8.00 -6.75 35.15
C ARG A 176 -8.78 -7.98 35.62
N GLN A 177 -8.91 -8.19 36.94
CA GLN A 177 -9.71 -9.29 37.52
C GLN A 177 -11.19 -9.17 37.13
N GLY A 178 -11.74 -7.95 37.10
CA GLY A 178 -13.10 -7.69 36.63
C GLY A 178 -13.33 -8.14 35.21
N LEU A 179 -12.39 -7.84 34.29
CA LEU A 179 -12.47 -8.25 32.88
C LEU A 179 -12.29 -9.77 32.69
N LEU A 180 -11.42 -10.41 33.47
CA LEU A 180 -11.23 -11.86 33.46
C LEU A 180 -12.48 -12.61 34.02
N ALA A 181 -13.30 -11.97 34.81
CA ALA A 181 -14.55 -12.53 35.38
C ALA A 181 -15.81 -11.90 34.72
N ASP A 182 -15.66 -11.23 33.58
CA ASP A 182 -16.80 -10.57 32.87
C ASP A 182 -17.86 -11.61 32.48
N PRO A 183 -19.16 -11.31 32.65
CA PRO A 183 -20.24 -12.22 32.27
C PRO A 183 -20.27 -12.52 30.74
N GLU A 184 -19.74 -11.63 29.92
CA GLU A 184 -19.73 -11.77 28.47
C GLU A 184 -18.47 -12.47 27.96
N ASP A 185 -18.64 -13.55 27.23
CA ASP A 185 -17.55 -14.40 26.69
C ASP A 185 -16.51 -13.60 25.91
N GLY A 186 -16.95 -12.71 25.01
CA GLY A 186 -16.05 -11.91 24.19
C GLY A 186 -15.13 -10.99 24.99
N VAL A 187 -15.57 -10.51 26.15
CA VAL A 187 -14.75 -9.69 27.07
C VAL A 187 -13.75 -10.57 27.82
N ARG A 188 -14.21 -11.73 28.34
CA ARG A 188 -13.32 -12.70 29.01
C ARG A 188 -12.23 -13.19 28.07
N VAL A 189 -12.59 -13.57 26.85
CA VAL A 189 -11.63 -14.00 25.81
C VAL A 189 -10.58 -12.92 25.55
N ALA A 190 -10.99 -11.67 25.35
CA ALA A 190 -10.06 -10.56 25.15
C ALA A 190 -9.11 -10.36 26.34
N ALA A 191 -9.63 -10.49 27.55
CA ALA A 191 -8.85 -10.38 28.79
C ALA A 191 -7.88 -11.56 28.99
N LEU A 192 -8.34 -12.80 28.75
CA LEU A 192 -7.51 -14.00 28.83
C LEU A 192 -6.36 -13.99 27.84
N LEU A 193 -6.62 -13.59 26.59
CA LEU A 193 -5.57 -13.45 25.59
C LEU A 193 -4.48 -12.50 26.07
N ARG A 194 -4.86 -11.35 26.64
CA ARG A 194 -3.87 -10.37 27.16
C ARG A 194 -3.18 -10.84 28.44
N HIS A 195 -3.88 -11.60 29.29
CA HIS A 195 -3.32 -12.15 30.52
C HIS A 195 -2.24 -13.20 30.27
N HIS A 196 -2.39 -13.99 29.21
CA HIS A 196 -1.50 -15.08 28.85
C HIS A 196 -0.54 -14.74 27.71
N GLU A 197 -0.64 -13.54 27.08
CA GLU A 197 0.17 -13.14 25.94
C GLU A 197 1.66 -13.04 26.28
N HIS A 198 2.52 -13.41 25.32
CA HIS A 198 3.93 -13.14 25.40
C HIS A 198 4.17 -11.62 25.45
N GLY A 199 4.61 -11.11 26.57
CA GLY A 199 5.00 -9.71 26.76
C GLY A 199 6.44 -9.59 27.24
N GLU A 200 6.95 -8.36 27.23
CA GLU A 200 8.22 -8.01 27.90
C GLU A 200 8.13 -8.21 29.42
N ASP A 201 6.92 -8.12 29.98
CA ASP A 201 6.64 -8.43 31.38
C ASP A 201 6.73 -9.95 31.60
N HIS A 202 7.72 -10.35 32.37
CA HIS A 202 8.03 -11.74 32.73
C HIS A 202 6.94 -12.43 33.57
N ASP A 203 5.86 -11.74 33.90
CA ASP A 203 4.77 -12.19 34.80
C ASP A 203 3.56 -12.79 34.08
N ALA A 204 3.62 -12.98 32.73
CA ALA A 204 2.53 -13.62 32.02
C ALA A 204 2.35 -15.07 32.51
N GLN A 205 1.19 -15.34 33.06
CA GLN A 205 0.83 -16.69 33.56
C GLN A 205 0.69 -17.63 32.37
N PRO A 206 1.25 -18.85 32.41
CA PRO A 206 1.06 -19.79 31.30
C PRO A 206 -0.42 -20.16 31.14
N LEU A 207 -0.90 -20.20 29.90
CA LEU A 207 -2.25 -20.63 29.52
C LEU A 207 -2.41 -22.14 29.81
N PRO A 208 -3.26 -22.55 30.75
CA PRO A 208 -3.45 -23.94 31.03
C PRO A 208 -4.44 -24.57 30.05
N ARG A 209 -4.30 -25.88 29.83
CA ARG A 209 -5.17 -26.65 28.94
C ARG A 209 -6.65 -26.52 29.29
N SER A 210 -6.98 -26.54 30.59
CA SER A 210 -8.37 -26.43 31.05
C SER A 210 -9.03 -25.11 30.65
N VAL A 211 -8.29 -24.00 30.59
CA VAL A 211 -8.80 -22.70 30.14
C VAL A 211 -8.94 -22.68 28.62
N PHE A 212 -7.94 -23.22 27.90
CA PHE A 212 -7.99 -23.29 26.43
C PHE A 212 -9.17 -24.16 25.92
N GLU A 213 -9.48 -25.27 26.62
CA GLU A 213 -10.61 -26.13 26.25
C GLU A 213 -11.98 -25.58 26.71
N ALA A 214 -12.01 -24.76 27.76
CA ALA A 214 -13.26 -24.20 28.30
C ALA A 214 -13.70 -22.90 27.59
N GLU A 215 -12.76 -22.12 27.11
CA GLU A 215 -13.00 -20.80 26.51
C GLU A 215 -12.60 -20.84 25.02
N ASP A 216 -13.39 -20.22 24.16
CA ASP A 216 -13.11 -20.15 22.71
C ASP A 216 -12.07 -19.06 22.43
N LEU A 217 -10.79 -19.31 22.79
CA LEU A 217 -9.69 -18.39 22.58
C LEU A 217 -9.22 -18.33 21.12
N GLY A 218 -9.64 -19.28 20.30
CA GLY A 218 -9.20 -19.45 18.91
C GLY A 218 -7.75 -19.95 18.80
N ASP A 219 -7.43 -20.52 17.65
CA ASP A 219 -6.08 -21.10 17.40
C ASP A 219 -4.95 -20.05 17.41
N ALA A 220 -5.25 -18.76 17.26
CA ALA A 220 -4.24 -17.70 17.34
C ALA A 220 -3.58 -17.60 18.73
N ALA A 221 -4.29 -17.97 19.78
CA ALA A 221 -3.74 -18.02 21.16
C ALA A 221 -2.52 -18.95 21.26
N LEU A 222 -2.48 -20.00 20.44
CA LEU A 222 -1.40 -20.98 20.45
C LEU A 222 -0.05 -20.42 19.98
N GLU A 223 -0.08 -19.35 19.21
CA GLU A 223 1.10 -18.64 18.72
C GLU A 223 1.46 -17.46 19.65
N THR A 224 0.46 -16.74 20.18
CA THR A 224 0.64 -15.48 20.89
C THR A 224 0.73 -15.60 22.40
N CYS A 225 0.22 -16.70 22.98
CA CYS A 225 0.22 -16.89 24.44
C CYS A 225 1.39 -17.77 24.93
N HIS A 226 1.81 -17.52 26.17
CA HIS A 226 2.67 -18.47 26.90
C HIS A 226 1.82 -19.69 27.28
N LEU A 227 2.21 -20.89 26.85
CA LEU A 227 1.45 -22.12 27.06
C LEU A 227 2.04 -22.95 28.23
N THR A 228 1.19 -23.66 28.99
CA THR A 228 1.71 -24.71 29.86
C THR A 228 2.29 -25.85 29.01
N HIS A 229 3.28 -26.57 29.54
CA HIS A 229 3.91 -27.70 28.86
C HIS A 229 2.90 -28.79 28.48
N ASP A 230 1.94 -29.11 29.38
CA ASP A 230 0.88 -30.08 29.14
C ASP A 230 0.00 -29.70 27.93
N LEU A 231 -0.39 -28.42 27.78
CA LEU A 231 -1.14 -27.96 26.64
C LEU A 231 -0.33 -28.10 25.34
N ALA A 232 0.92 -27.61 25.35
CA ALA A 232 1.79 -27.63 24.19
C ALA A 232 2.09 -29.09 23.73
N GLU A 233 2.40 -30.00 24.67
CA GLU A 233 2.65 -31.40 24.40
C GLU A 233 1.40 -32.11 23.83
N HIS A 234 0.24 -31.88 24.47
CA HIS A 234 -1.03 -32.43 24.00
C HIS A 234 -1.31 -32.02 22.54
N LEU A 235 -1.19 -30.73 22.23
CA LEU A 235 -1.46 -30.22 20.89
C LEU A 235 -0.43 -30.68 19.84
N THR A 236 0.83 -30.84 20.24
CA THR A 236 1.87 -31.42 19.36
C THR A 236 1.47 -32.80 18.86
N HIS A 237 0.86 -33.63 19.71
CA HIS A 237 0.53 -35.01 19.39
C HIS A 237 -0.91 -35.21 18.90
N HIS A 238 -1.84 -34.39 19.33
CA HIS A 238 -3.28 -34.61 19.11
C HIS A 238 -4.00 -33.41 18.47
N GLY A 239 -3.33 -32.26 18.31
CA GLY A 239 -3.89 -31.08 17.71
C GLY A 239 -4.23 -31.26 16.23
N THR A 240 -5.15 -30.47 15.72
CA THR A 240 -5.39 -30.36 14.27
C THR A 240 -4.17 -29.81 13.54
N LYS A 241 -4.10 -29.95 12.22
CA LYS A 241 -3.05 -29.33 11.40
C LYS A 241 -2.92 -27.83 11.70
N ALA A 242 -4.04 -27.11 11.77
CA ALA A 242 -4.06 -25.67 12.03
C ALA A 242 -3.45 -25.36 13.41
N GLN A 243 -3.82 -26.10 14.45
CA GLN A 243 -3.28 -25.95 15.79
C GLN A 243 -1.78 -26.23 15.86
N ARG A 244 -1.32 -27.34 15.25
CA ARG A 244 0.12 -27.65 15.20
C ARG A 244 0.91 -26.60 14.42
N SER A 245 0.35 -26.04 13.35
CA SER A 245 0.99 -24.95 12.59
C SER A 245 1.12 -23.68 13.42
N ARG A 246 0.07 -23.28 14.16
CA ARG A 246 0.13 -22.13 15.07
C ARG A 246 1.10 -22.38 16.23
N LEU A 247 1.05 -23.58 16.82
CA LEU A 247 1.97 -23.96 17.87
C LEU A 247 3.44 -23.92 17.41
N ALA A 248 3.71 -24.37 16.17
CA ALA A 248 5.04 -24.30 15.58
C ALA A 248 5.61 -22.88 15.48
N GLY A 249 4.73 -21.86 15.39
CA GLY A 249 5.11 -20.45 15.42
C GLY A 249 5.33 -19.87 16.82
N ASN A 250 4.97 -20.59 17.89
CA ASN A 250 5.09 -20.07 19.24
C ASN A 250 6.55 -19.88 19.65
N PRO A 251 6.99 -18.65 20.00
CA PRO A 251 8.39 -18.35 20.28
C PRO A 251 8.93 -19.02 21.57
N ARG A 252 8.04 -19.45 22.46
CA ARG A 252 8.39 -20.09 23.76
C ARG A 252 8.17 -21.60 23.75
N LEU A 253 7.97 -22.20 22.58
CA LEU A 253 7.81 -23.65 22.49
C LEU A 253 9.10 -24.37 22.91
N ALA A 254 8.96 -25.42 23.73
CA ALA A 254 10.09 -26.20 24.20
C ALA A 254 10.85 -26.88 23.04
N PRO A 255 12.21 -26.90 23.08
CA PRO A 255 13.02 -27.43 21.97
C PRO A 255 12.70 -28.88 21.59
N GLU A 256 12.32 -29.72 22.54
CA GLU A 256 11.90 -31.11 22.30
C GLU A 256 10.62 -31.20 21.49
N LEU A 257 9.65 -30.29 21.68
CA LEU A 257 8.42 -30.22 20.91
C LEU A 257 8.69 -29.64 19.49
N ILE A 258 9.59 -28.67 19.38
CA ILE A 258 10.06 -28.16 18.08
C ILE A 258 10.66 -29.33 17.28
N ALA A 259 11.48 -30.17 17.89
CA ALA A 259 12.09 -31.34 17.22
C ALA A 259 11.05 -32.37 16.75
N VAL A 260 9.92 -32.51 17.44
CA VAL A 260 8.78 -33.35 17.01
C VAL A 260 8.09 -32.71 15.80
N LEU A 261 7.74 -31.42 15.88
CA LEU A 261 7.06 -30.70 14.79
C LEU A 261 7.94 -30.52 13.54
N ALA A 262 9.27 -30.54 13.68
CA ALA A 262 10.21 -30.58 12.57
C ALA A 262 10.07 -31.84 11.69
N ARG A 263 9.42 -32.87 12.21
CA ARG A 263 9.13 -34.14 11.52
C ARG A 263 7.63 -34.36 11.33
N ASP A 264 6.82 -33.31 11.47
CA ASP A 264 5.37 -33.38 11.28
C ASP A 264 5.02 -33.99 9.90
N PRO A 265 3.97 -34.80 9.79
CA PRO A 265 3.54 -35.33 8.50
C PRO A 265 3.12 -34.23 7.51
N ASP A 266 2.65 -33.07 8.03
CA ASP A 266 2.22 -31.97 7.21
C ASP A 266 3.39 -31.02 6.88
N ASP A 267 3.55 -30.74 5.58
CA ASP A 267 4.60 -29.89 5.05
C ASP A 267 4.51 -28.44 5.55
N GLY A 268 3.29 -27.90 5.69
CA GLY A 268 3.06 -26.54 6.19
C GLY A 268 3.52 -26.37 7.65
N VAL A 269 3.33 -27.40 8.49
CA VAL A 269 3.84 -27.36 9.88
C VAL A 269 5.37 -27.35 9.89
N ARG A 270 5.99 -28.26 9.10
CA ARG A 270 7.47 -28.27 8.97
C ARG A 270 8.01 -26.95 8.41
N HIS A 271 7.29 -26.34 7.47
CA HIS A 271 7.66 -25.04 6.93
C HIS A 271 7.73 -23.96 8.03
N VAL A 272 6.71 -23.86 8.88
CA VAL A 272 6.71 -22.90 10.00
C VAL A 272 7.89 -23.15 10.94
N VAL A 273 8.18 -24.43 11.27
CA VAL A 273 9.36 -24.77 12.08
C VAL A 273 10.66 -24.32 11.40
N ALA A 274 10.80 -24.59 10.10
CA ALA A 274 12.02 -24.26 9.36
C ALA A 274 12.30 -22.73 9.28
N LEU A 275 11.28 -21.89 9.49
CA LEU A 275 11.44 -20.43 9.52
C LEU A 275 11.82 -19.85 10.88
N ARG A 276 11.96 -20.68 11.92
CA ARG A 276 12.27 -20.21 13.29
C ARG A 276 13.69 -19.63 13.38
N PRO A 277 13.89 -18.51 14.11
CA PRO A 277 15.18 -17.84 14.22
C PRO A 277 16.23 -18.61 15.01
N GLU A 278 15.82 -19.42 15.99
CA GLU A 278 16.72 -20.13 16.90
C GLU A 278 17.33 -21.42 16.31
N LEU A 279 16.84 -21.90 15.15
CA LEU A 279 17.41 -23.08 14.51
C LEU A 279 18.82 -22.81 13.96
N THR A 280 19.72 -23.76 14.16
CA THR A 280 20.99 -23.77 13.42
C THR A 280 20.74 -24.11 11.94
N GLU A 281 21.69 -23.76 11.07
CA GLU A 281 21.57 -24.13 9.65
C GLU A 281 21.56 -25.65 9.41
N GLU A 282 22.25 -26.42 10.25
CA GLU A 282 22.23 -27.90 10.22
C GLU A 282 20.84 -28.43 10.55
N GLN A 283 20.21 -27.91 11.63
CA GLN A 283 18.84 -28.29 12.00
C GLN A 283 17.86 -27.91 10.92
N ARG A 284 18.02 -26.73 10.31
CA ARG A 284 17.18 -26.23 9.23
C ARG A 284 17.30 -27.06 7.97
N ALA A 285 18.52 -27.47 7.60
CA ALA A 285 18.79 -28.32 6.44
C ALA A 285 18.18 -29.73 6.56
N ASP A 286 18.01 -30.24 7.79
CA ASP A 286 17.38 -31.54 8.06
C ASP A 286 15.85 -31.51 7.87
N ILE A 287 15.23 -30.31 7.84
CA ILE A 287 13.78 -30.15 7.69
C ILE A 287 13.43 -30.13 6.20
N ARG A 288 12.76 -31.18 5.74
CA ARG A 288 12.30 -31.28 4.35
C ARG A 288 11.01 -30.49 4.17
N VAL A 289 11.06 -29.46 3.33
CA VAL A 289 9.91 -28.61 2.98
C VAL A 289 9.87 -28.46 1.47
N ASP A 290 8.69 -28.64 0.89
CA ASP A 290 8.45 -28.33 -0.52
C ASP A 290 8.10 -26.84 -0.65
N ILE A 291 8.94 -26.08 -1.33
CA ILE A 291 8.80 -24.63 -1.50
C ILE A 291 8.62 -24.36 -2.99
N ASP A 292 7.53 -23.70 -3.33
CA ASP A 292 7.28 -23.21 -4.69
C ASP A 292 8.45 -22.30 -5.12
N PRO A 293 9.23 -22.69 -6.12
CA PRO A 293 10.37 -21.91 -6.58
C PRO A 293 9.97 -20.57 -7.18
N ASP A 294 8.75 -20.47 -7.72
CA ASP A 294 8.20 -19.25 -8.35
C ASP A 294 7.34 -18.40 -7.39
N GLY A 295 7.01 -18.96 -6.24
CA GLY A 295 6.19 -18.31 -5.22
C GLY A 295 6.91 -17.13 -4.57
N LEU A 296 6.28 -15.95 -4.55
CA LEU A 296 6.80 -14.81 -3.80
C LEU A 296 6.55 -15.03 -2.30
N THR A 297 7.59 -14.93 -1.50
CA THR A 297 7.50 -15.05 -0.04
C THR A 297 7.62 -13.67 0.63
N HIS A 298 6.96 -13.49 1.77
CA HIS A 298 7.21 -12.32 2.62
C HIS A 298 8.63 -12.39 3.22
N ALA A 299 9.17 -11.20 3.54
CA ALA A 299 10.42 -11.15 4.30
C ALA A 299 10.22 -11.75 5.70
N LEU A 300 11.23 -12.42 6.20
CA LEU A 300 11.25 -12.89 7.58
C LEU A 300 11.70 -11.74 8.48
N ASP A 301 10.85 -11.32 9.42
CA ASP A 301 11.12 -10.18 10.28
C ASP A 301 12.42 -10.29 11.05
N TRP A 302 12.74 -11.49 11.55
CA TRP A 302 13.99 -11.74 12.28
C TRP A 302 15.23 -11.64 11.39
N VAL A 303 15.14 -11.97 10.08
CA VAL A 303 16.24 -11.75 9.11
C VAL A 303 16.36 -10.26 8.81
N THR A 304 15.22 -9.58 8.63
CA THR A 304 15.17 -8.13 8.39
C THR A 304 15.80 -7.34 9.54
N ALA A 305 15.57 -7.77 10.79
CA ALA A 305 16.18 -7.16 11.97
C ALA A 305 17.73 -7.31 12.00
N LEU A 306 18.28 -8.24 11.23
CA LEU A 306 19.73 -8.50 11.14
C LEU A 306 20.36 -7.88 9.88
N HIS A 307 19.63 -7.13 9.06
CA HIS A 307 20.16 -6.58 7.80
C HIS A 307 21.41 -5.71 7.98
N ASP A 308 21.56 -5.08 9.14
CA ASP A 308 22.74 -4.25 9.47
C ASP A 308 23.92 -5.05 10.06
N ASP A 309 23.80 -6.38 10.22
CA ASP A 309 24.86 -7.26 10.70
C ASP A 309 25.53 -8.02 9.52
N PRO A 310 26.73 -7.61 9.08
CA PRO A 310 27.42 -8.24 7.95
C PRO A 310 27.72 -9.72 8.13
N GLU A 311 28.01 -10.17 9.36
CA GLU A 311 28.34 -11.57 9.64
C GLU A 311 27.07 -12.43 9.61
N ALA A 312 25.95 -11.91 10.13
CA ALA A 312 24.67 -12.55 9.99
C ALA A 312 24.29 -12.70 8.51
N MET A 313 24.45 -11.63 7.71
CA MET A 313 24.16 -11.68 6.28
C MET A 313 25.00 -12.71 5.52
N ARG A 314 26.29 -12.84 5.82
CA ARG A 314 27.16 -13.89 5.24
C ARG A 314 26.68 -15.29 5.57
N ARG A 315 26.34 -15.52 6.83
CA ARG A 315 25.84 -16.82 7.31
C ARG A 315 24.49 -17.16 6.68
N LEU A 316 23.53 -16.24 6.70
CA LEU A 316 22.16 -16.45 6.22
C LEU A 316 22.05 -16.51 4.69
N ALA A 317 22.93 -15.83 3.95
CA ALA A 317 23.03 -15.96 2.50
C ALA A 317 23.49 -17.35 2.04
N ALA A 318 24.09 -18.14 2.93
CA ALA A 318 24.48 -19.51 2.67
C ALA A 318 23.44 -20.53 3.15
N SER A 319 22.29 -20.09 3.65
CA SER A 319 21.24 -20.97 4.14
C SER A 319 20.73 -21.92 3.06
N SER A 320 20.51 -23.17 3.43
CA SER A 320 19.85 -24.15 2.57
C SER A 320 18.38 -23.80 2.26
N HIS A 321 17.80 -22.89 3.04
CA HIS A 321 16.38 -22.56 2.99
C HIS A 321 16.10 -21.33 2.14
N LEU A 322 15.33 -21.48 1.03
CA LEU A 322 15.01 -20.39 0.09
C LEU A 322 14.44 -19.14 0.76
N PRO A 323 13.43 -19.20 1.67
CA PRO A 323 12.88 -18.00 2.30
C PRO A 323 13.90 -17.20 3.10
N VAL A 324 14.92 -17.84 3.67
CA VAL A 324 16.00 -17.16 4.39
C VAL A 324 16.87 -16.37 3.41
N ARG A 325 17.35 -17.02 2.32
CA ARG A 325 18.15 -16.33 1.29
C ARG A 325 17.38 -15.22 0.61
N ARG A 326 16.08 -15.45 0.31
CA ARG A 326 15.16 -14.44 -0.24
C ARG A 326 14.98 -13.23 0.70
N SER A 327 14.99 -13.46 2.02
CA SER A 327 14.91 -12.37 3.01
C SER A 327 16.22 -11.58 3.10
N VAL A 328 17.37 -12.26 3.01
CA VAL A 328 18.69 -11.59 2.92
C VAL A 328 18.78 -10.69 1.69
N ALA A 329 18.29 -11.17 0.52
CA ALA A 329 18.30 -10.41 -0.72
C ALA A 329 17.52 -9.08 -0.66
N ARG A 330 16.64 -8.93 0.33
CA ARG A 330 15.86 -7.70 0.56
C ARG A 330 16.58 -6.63 1.37
N ALA A 331 17.80 -6.89 1.82
CA ALA A 331 18.60 -5.90 2.51
C ALA A 331 19.04 -4.78 1.53
N LYS A 332 18.93 -3.54 1.97
CA LYS A 332 19.28 -2.37 1.15
C LYS A 332 20.77 -2.34 0.79
N ARG A 333 21.62 -2.81 1.69
CA ARG A 333 23.07 -2.94 1.51
C ARG A 333 23.54 -4.28 2.04
N LEU A 334 24.45 -4.91 1.31
CA LEU A 334 25.01 -6.20 1.65
C LEU A 334 26.54 -6.17 1.49
N PRO A 335 27.28 -7.01 2.22
CA PRO A 335 28.69 -7.22 1.95
C PRO A 335 28.91 -7.65 0.48
N PRO A 336 30.00 -7.20 -0.18
CA PRO A 336 30.22 -7.50 -1.61
C PRO A 336 30.25 -9.01 -1.93
N ASP A 337 30.81 -9.81 -1.04
CA ASP A 337 30.83 -11.27 -1.15
C ASP A 337 29.43 -11.90 -1.07
N VAL A 338 28.53 -11.31 -0.29
CA VAL A 338 27.12 -11.73 -0.20
C VAL A 338 26.36 -11.34 -1.47
N VAL A 339 26.55 -10.11 -1.98
CA VAL A 339 25.97 -9.68 -3.25
C VAL A 339 26.37 -10.61 -4.38
N GLU A 340 27.68 -10.92 -4.48
CA GLU A 340 28.21 -11.84 -5.51
C GLU A 340 27.61 -13.24 -5.40
N ARG A 341 27.44 -13.75 -4.18
CA ARG A 341 26.79 -15.05 -3.93
C ARG A 341 25.35 -15.06 -4.38
N LEU A 342 24.55 -14.09 -3.91
CA LEU A 342 23.12 -14.02 -4.19
C LEU A 342 22.81 -13.68 -5.66
N ALA A 343 23.70 -12.95 -6.33
CA ALA A 343 23.58 -12.70 -7.77
C ALA A 343 23.85 -13.94 -8.65
N ARG A 344 24.36 -15.02 -8.05
CA ARG A 344 24.55 -16.32 -8.70
C ARG A 344 23.71 -17.43 -8.08
N ASP A 345 22.71 -17.04 -7.27
CA ASP A 345 21.80 -18.01 -6.64
C ASP A 345 21.01 -18.75 -7.73
N GLU A 346 20.76 -20.04 -7.51
CA GLU A 346 19.92 -20.84 -8.41
C GLU A 346 18.46 -20.41 -8.42
N ASP A 347 18.03 -19.71 -7.36
CA ASP A 347 16.67 -19.21 -7.19
C ASP A 347 16.52 -17.80 -7.81
N ARG A 348 15.82 -17.72 -8.94
CA ARG A 348 15.57 -16.44 -9.62
C ARG A 348 14.79 -15.42 -8.79
N VAL A 349 14.03 -15.87 -7.76
CA VAL A 349 13.33 -14.96 -6.85
C VAL A 349 14.30 -14.25 -5.92
N VAL A 350 15.47 -14.87 -5.60
CA VAL A 350 16.57 -14.18 -4.92
C VAL A 350 17.11 -13.05 -5.79
N HIS A 351 17.31 -13.28 -7.11
CA HIS A 351 17.71 -12.21 -8.05
C HIS A 351 16.67 -11.08 -8.09
N LEU A 352 15.36 -11.43 -8.11
CA LEU A 352 14.30 -10.45 -8.12
C LEU A 352 14.34 -9.54 -6.89
N PHE A 353 14.47 -10.12 -5.69
CA PHE A 353 14.50 -9.33 -4.45
C PHE A 353 15.81 -8.54 -4.30
N LEU A 354 16.92 -9.08 -4.79
CA LEU A 354 18.19 -8.35 -4.84
C LEU A 354 18.07 -7.12 -5.76
N ALA A 355 17.46 -7.28 -6.95
CA ALA A 355 17.22 -6.20 -7.89
C ALA A 355 16.23 -5.15 -7.35
N GLU A 356 15.26 -5.59 -6.55
CA GLU A 356 14.29 -4.69 -5.93
C GLU A 356 14.90 -3.84 -4.81
N SER A 357 15.68 -4.45 -3.94
CA SER A 357 16.01 -3.88 -2.63
C SER A 357 17.46 -3.43 -2.50
N CYS A 358 18.43 -4.21 -3.01
CA CYS A 358 19.85 -4.00 -2.76
C CYS A 358 20.44 -2.96 -3.72
N ASP A 359 20.98 -1.86 -3.18
CA ASP A 359 21.58 -0.79 -3.99
C ASP A 359 22.90 -1.20 -4.69
N ASP A 360 23.51 -2.31 -4.25
CA ASP A 360 24.77 -2.83 -4.79
C ASP A 360 24.54 -3.98 -5.81
N ALA A 361 23.29 -4.24 -6.23
CA ALA A 361 22.96 -5.30 -7.17
C ALA A 361 23.73 -5.13 -8.51
N PRO A 362 24.31 -6.23 -9.09
CA PRO A 362 25.15 -6.13 -10.29
C PRO A 362 24.33 -5.88 -11.55
N THR A 363 24.92 -5.11 -12.47
CA THR A 363 24.31 -4.69 -13.75
C THR A 363 23.75 -5.82 -14.59
N ASP A 364 24.52 -6.91 -14.75
CA ASP A 364 24.13 -8.03 -15.62
C ASP A 364 22.88 -8.76 -15.08
N MET A 365 22.83 -8.95 -13.74
CA MET A 365 21.67 -9.53 -13.08
C MET A 365 20.43 -8.60 -13.20
N LEU A 366 20.61 -7.28 -13.08
CA LEU A 366 19.51 -6.31 -13.27
C LEU A 366 18.90 -6.39 -14.68
N LEU A 367 19.75 -6.56 -15.71
CA LEU A 367 19.30 -6.76 -17.09
C LEU A 367 18.59 -8.11 -17.27
N GLU A 368 19.10 -9.16 -16.62
CA GLU A 368 18.45 -10.47 -16.61
C GLU A 368 17.04 -10.37 -16.00
N VAL A 369 16.92 -9.78 -14.80
CA VAL A 369 15.63 -9.59 -14.13
C VAL A 369 14.68 -8.75 -14.97
N TRP A 370 15.16 -7.68 -15.61
CA TRP A 370 14.38 -6.90 -16.54
C TRP A 370 13.81 -7.75 -17.69
N GLY A 371 14.57 -8.68 -18.21
CA GLY A 371 14.15 -9.51 -19.32
C GLY A 371 12.97 -10.45 -19.01
N TRP A 372 12.87 -10.97 -17.78
CA TRP A 372 11.84 -11.95 -17.46
C TRP A 372 10.76 -11.47 -16.48
N TRP A 373 11.04 -10.51 -15.61
CA TRP A 373 10.05 -10.05 -14.63
C TRP A 373 9.11 -9.01 -15.23
N THR A 374 7.80 -9.32 -15.22
CA THR A 374 6.75 -8.45 -15.74
C THR A 374 5.79 -7.93 -14.68
N GLY A 375 5.93 -8.40 -13.43
CA GLY A 375 5.09 -7.98 -12.31
C GLY A 375 5.48 -6.61 -11.74
N SER A 376 4.67 -6.15 -10.79
CA SER A 376 4.99 -4.96 -10.00
C SER A 376 5.96 -5.31 -8.89
N LEU A 377 6.83 -4.36 -8.53
CA LEU A 377 7.69 -4.40 -7.35
C LEU A 377 7.24 -3.32 -6.37
N THR A 378 7.62 -3.46 -5.11
CA THR A 378 7.33 -2.45 -4.07
C THR A 378 8.03 -1.13 -4.39
N CYS A 379 9.23 -1.20 -4.98
CA CYS A 379 9.92 -0.06 -5.57
C CYS A 379 9.47 0.09 -7.04
N PRO A 380 8.59 1.07 -7.37
CA PRO A 380 7.87 1.10 -8.65
C PRO A 380 8.77 1.17 -9.89
N ASP A 381 9.96 1.75 -9.76
CA ASP A 381 10.87 1.95 -10.91
C ASP A 381 11.94 0.86 -11.07
N ARG A 382 12.00 -0.10 -10.15
CA ARG A 382 12.98 -1.19 -10.22
C ARG A 382 12.52 -2.32 -11.17
N PRO A 383 13.41 -3.03 -11.85
CA PRO A 383 14.87 -2.89 -11.81
C PRO A 383 15.42 -1.74 -12.66
N ARG A 384 14.67 -1.19 -13.62
CA ARG A 384 15.12 -0.13 -14.55
C ARG A 384 15.58 1.15 -13.84
N GLY A 385 14.91 1.56 -12.76
CA GLY A 385 15.27 2.71 -11.92
C GLY A 385 16.43 2.43 -10.95
N HIS A 386 17.00 1.23 -10.95
CA HIS A 386 18.11 0.90 -10.05
C HIS A 386 19.36 1.75 -10.33
N PRO A 387 20.14 2.19 -9.28
CA PRO A 387 21.36 2.97 -9.48
C PRO A 387 22.36 2.34 -10.43
N ASN A 388 22.54 1.02 -10.36
CA ASN A 388 23.47 0.23 -11.18
C ASN A 388 22.87 -0.28 -12.49
N PHE A 389 21.60 0.06 -12.79
CA PHE A 389 21.03 -0.31 -14.07
C PHE A 389 21.75 0.44 -15.20
N PRO A 390 22.13 -0.22 -16.32
CA PRO A 390 22.90 0.44 -17.36
C PRO A 390 22.16 1.65 -17.95
N ARG A 391 22.89 2.75 -18.13
CA ARG A 391 22.37 3.99 -18.72
C ARG A 391 22.94 4.25 -20.11
N HIS A 392 24.03 3.57 -20.48
CA HIS A 392 24.72 3.75 -21.76
C HIS A 392 24.81 2.42 -22.50
N GLY A 393 24.96 2.51 -23.84
CA GLY A 393 25.06 1.35 -24.72
C GLY A 393 23.74 0.60 -24.89
N LEU A 394 22.61 1.21 -24.51
CA LEU A 394 21.29 0.59 -24.63
C LEU A 394 20.74 0.71 -26.06
N LEU A 395 21.29 1.60 -26.90
CA LEU A 395 20.93 1.70 -28.32
C LEU A 395 21.12 0.39 -29.08
N ARG A 396 22.00 -0.51 -28.61
CA ARG A 396 22.19 -1.85 -29.18
C ARG A 396 20.92 -2.70 -29.22
N TYR A 397 19.97 -2.38 -28.33
CA TYR A 397 18.68 -3.08 -28.25
C TYR A 397 17.59 -2.47 -29.14
N ALA A 398 17.88 -1.43 -29.91
CA ALA A 398 16.87 -0.73 -30.70
C ALA A 398 16.18 -1.61 -31.77
N ASP A 399 16.81 -2.70 -32.17
CA ASP A 399 16.29 -3.68 -33.13
C ASP A 399 16.13 -5.08 -32.54
N ASP A 400 16.13 -5.18 -31.19
CA ASP A 400 15.97 -6.45 -30.49
C ASP A 400 14.59 -7.08 -30.79
N PRO A 401 14.51 -8.40 -31.02
CA PRO A 401 13.24 -9.08 -31.25
C PRO A 401 12.30 -8.96 -30.04
N ASP A 402 12.84 -8.89 -28.82
CA ASP A 402 12.05 -8.69 -27.61
C ASP A 402 11.65 -7.20 -27.45
N PRO A 403 10.34 -6.88 -27.45
CA PRO A 403 9.86 -5.51 -27.25
C PRO A 403 10.28 -4.90 -25.90
N ARG A 404 10.47 -5.71 -24.85
CA ARG A 404 10.98 -5.21 -23.56
C ARG A 404 12.40 -4.68 -23.69
N MET A 405 13.26 -5.40 -24.41
CA MET A 405 14.62 -4.97 -24.65
C MET A 405 14.65 -3.72 -25.55
N ARG A 406 13.80 -3.67 -26.61
CA ARG A 406 13.71 -2.46 -27.45
C ARG A 406 13.40 -1.18 -26.67
N GLN A 407 12.51 -1.26 -25.67
CA GLN A 407 12.16 -0.10 -24.85
C GLN A 407 13.38 0.54 -24.18
N LEU A 408 14.39 -0.25 -23.79
CA LEU A 408 15.61 0.25 -23.14
C LEU A 408 16.40 1.22 -24.02
N ALA A 409 16.31 1.10 -25.35
CA ALA A 409 17.01 2.00 -26.26
C ALA A 409 16.61 3.47 -26.09
N LEU A 410 15.40 3.75 -25.58
CA LEU A 410 14.95 5.12 -25.26
C LEU A 410 15.54 5.66 -23.95
N ASP A 411 16.11 4.80 -23.10
CA ASP A 411 16.74 5.22 -21.84
C ASP A 411 18.20 5.62 -22.04
N ASP A 412 18.76 5.30 -23.21
CA ASP A 412 20.13 5.73 -23.56
C ASP A 412 20.19 7.26 -23.73
N PRO A 413 21.13 7.97 -23.11
CA PRO A 413 21.31 9.42 -23.29
C PRO A 413 21.56 9.82 -24.76
N GLU A 414 22.11 8.92 -25.57
CA GLU A 414 22.36 9.17 -26.99
C GLU A 414 21.11 8.87 -27.88
N SER A 415 19.98 8.46 -27.27
CA SER A 415 18.73 8.25 -27.99
C SER A 415 18.18 9.56 -28.56
N THR A 416 17.73 9.51 -29.81
CA THR A 416 17.31 10.68 -30.57
C THR A 416 15.80 10.80 -30.74
N PRO A 417 15.24 11.99 -31.03
CA PRO A 417 13.83 12.15 -31.37
C PRO A 417 13.39 11.28 -32.55
N GLU A 418 14.29 10.99 -33.50
CA GLU A 418 14.03 10.12 -34.67
C GLU A 418 13.79 8.67 -34.20
N LEU A 419 14.55 8.19 -33.21
CA LEU A 419 14.32 6.87 -32.60
C LEU A 419 12.97 6.82 -31.92
N VAL A 420 12.64 7.85 -31.14
CA VAL A 420 11.31 7.97 -30.48
C VAL A 420 10.19 7.97 -31.54
N LYS A 421 10.36 8.72 -32.64
CA LYS A 421 9.42 8.76 -33.78
C LYS A 421 9.24 7.38 -34.40
N ARG A 422 10.33 6.63 -34.54
CA ARG A 422 10.31 5.25 -35.06
C ARG A 422 9.50 4.36 -34.14
N PHE A 423 9.79 4.38 -32.83
CA PHE A 423 9.12 3.57 -31.82
C PHE A 423 7.64 3.94 -31.63
N ALA A 424 7.28 5.19 -31.87
CA ALA A 424 5.88 5.60 -31.92
C ALA A 424 5.07 4.90 -33.02
N ARG A 425 5.73 4.11 -33.93
CA ARG A 425 5.13 3.30 -35.00
C ARG A 425 5.46 1.81 -34.86
N ASP A 426 6.01 1.39 -33.72
CA ASP A 426 6.34 -0.01 -33.49
C ASP A 426 5.08 -0.89 -33.56
N ALA A 427 5.25 -2.13 -33.97
CA ALA A 427 4.16 -3.11 -34.01
C ALA A 427 3.65 -3.44 -32.59
N ASP A 428 4.56 -3.43 -31.62
CA ASP A 428 4.25 -3.73 -30.23
C ASP A 428 3.68 -2.50 -29.49
N ASN A 429 2.59 -2.69 -28.74
CA ASN A 429 1.89 -1.62 -28.04
C ASN A 429 2.69 -1.06 -26.86
N GLU A 430 3.48 -1.88 -26.15
CA GLU A 430 4.30 -1.41 -25.02
C GLU A 430 5.44 -0.49 -25.50
N VAL A 431 6.04 -0.80 -26.67
CA VAL A 431 7.06 0.07 -27.28
C VAL A 431 6.44 1.39 -27.72
N ARG A 432 5.24 1.36 -28.35
CA ARG A 432 4.53 2.61 -28.69
C ARG A 432 4.14 3.41 -27.45
N LEU A 433 3.68 2.74 -26.40
CA LEU A 433 3.34 3.38 -25.11
C LEU A 433 4.57 4.05 -24.48
N ARG A 434 5.72 3.36 -24.51
CA ARG A 434 7.00 3.93 -24.02
C ARG A 434 7.39 5.18 -24.82
N ALA A 435 7.24 5.13 -26.14
CA ALA A 435 7.48 6.31 -26.99
C ALA A 435 6.48 7.44 -26.74
N ALA A 436 5.20 7.13 -26.50
CA ALA A 436 4.16 8.12 -26.20
C ALA A 436 4.43 8.90 -24.89
N LYS A 437 5.14 8.28 -23.93
CA LYS A 437 5.55 8.89 -22.66
C LYS A 437 6.90 9.61 -22.72
N ASP A 438 7.62 9.52 -23.84
CA ASP A 438 8.95 10.11 -23.96
C ASP A 438 8.87 11.62 -24.22
N PRO A 439 9.56 12.46 -23.42
CA PRO A 439 9.51 13.92 -23.59
C PRO A 439 10.07 14.42 -24.94
N ARG A 440 10.86 13.60 -25.63
CA ARG A 440 11.43 13.89 -26.97
C ARG A 440 10.48 13.53 -28.11
N LEU A 441 9.28 13.01 -27.82
CA LEU A 441 8.31 12.65 -28.86
C LEU A 441 7.97 13.87 -29.74
N PRO A 442 8.14 13.81 -31.08
CA PRO A 442 7.71 14.89 -31.93
C PRO A 442 6.19 15.12 -31.87
N VAL A 443 5.78 16.39 -31.93
CA VAL A 443 4.36 16.79 -31.85
C VAL A 443 3.48 16.08 -32.90
N ASP A 444 3.97 15.95 -34.13
CA ASP A 444 3.24 15.23 -35.20
C ASP A 444 2.99 13.75 -34.86
N SER A 445 3.93 13.14 -34.13
CA SER A 445 3.77 11.76 -33.62
C SER A 445 2.77 11.70 -32.51
N ALA A 446 2.78 12.66 -31.58
CA ALA A 446 1.79 12.76 -30.51
C ALA A 446 0.37 12.95 -31.08
N VAL A 447 0.20 13.87 -32.05
CA VAL A 447 -1.10 14.09 -32.72
C VAL A 447 -1.61 12.81 -33.41
N ARG A 448 -0.73 12.00 -33.98
CA ARG A 448 -1.12 10.71 -34.58
C ARG A 448 -1.49 9.68 -33.50
N LEU A 449 -0.74 9.62 -32.38
CA LEU A 449 -0.96 8.63 -31.29
C LEU A 449 -2.22 8.90 -30.47
N VAL A 450 -2.83 10.09 -30.53
CA VAL A 450 -4.15 10.32 -29.92
C VAL A 450 -5.27 9.53 -30.61
N ASP A 451 -5.00 8.96 -31.79
CA ASP A 451 -5.90 8.08 -32.54
C ASP A 451 -5.39 6.61 -32.59
N ASP A 452 -4.44 6.24 -31.72
CA ASP A 452 -3.93 4.86 -31.63
C ASP A 452 -5.07 3.88 -31.22
N PRO A 453 -5.11 2.66 -31.78
CA PRO A 453 -6.12 1.66 -31.39
C PRO A 453 -6.07 1.33 -29.89
N GLU A 454 -4.88 1.41 -29.26
CA GLU A 454 -4.70 1.10 -27.83
C GLU A 454 -5.01 2.33 -26.96
N TRP A 455 -5.98 2.20 -26.05
CA TRP A 455 -6.46 3.31 -25.21
C TRP A 455 -5.37 3.91 -24.29
N THR A 456 -4.45 3.06 -23.78
CA THR A 456 -3.34 3.49 -22.90
C THR A 456 -2.39 4.43 -23.64
N ILE A 457 -2.19 4.19 -24.95
CA ILE A 457 -1.35 5.01 -25.82
C ILE A 457 -2.06 6.32 -26.14
N ARG A 458 -3.36 6.29 -26.49
CA ARG A 458 -4.16 7.52 -26.68
C ARG A 458 -4.09 8.42 -25.45
N ARG A 459 -4.25 7.83 -24.27
CA ARG A 459 -4.17 8.53 -22.99
C ARG A 459 -2.80 9.15 -22.74
N ALA A 460 -1.71 8.42 -23.03
CA ALA A 460 -0.37 8.95 -22.88
C ALA A 460 -0.10 10.11 -23.85
N ALA A 461 -0.51 9.97 -25.12
CA ALA A 461 -0.37 10.99 -26.14
C ALA A 461 -1.19 12.26 -25.85
N ALA A 462 -2.38 12.13 -25.28
CA ALA A 462 -3.23 13.26 -24.88
C ALA A 462 -2.59 14.15 -23.79
N ARG A 463 -1.57 13.66 -23.10
CA ARG A 463 -0.79 14.40 -22.08
C ARG A 463 0.43 15.10 -22.65
N HIS A 464 0.73 14.95 -23.96
CA HIS A 464 1.93 15.50 -24.57
C HIS A 464 1.89 17.04 -24.52
N PRO A 465 2.86 17.73 -23.88
CA PRO A 465 2.77 19.17 -23.59
C PRO A 465 2.70 20.05 -24.85
N GLY A 466 3.16 19.56 -25.97
CA GLY A 466 3.15 20.27 -27.26
C GLY A 466 1.91 20.05 -28.11
N LEU A 467 0.85 19.41 -27.61
CA LEU A 467 -0.37 19.23 -28.42
C LEU A 467 -0.97 20.57 -28.81
N PRO A 468 -1.31 20.77 -30.11
CA PRO A 468 -1.93 22.00 -30.56
C PRO A 468 -3.37 22.14 -30.02
N ALA A 469 -3.83 23.39 -29.84
CA ALA A 469 -5.18 23.69 -29.34
C ALA A 469 -6.27 22.98 -30.15
N GLU A 470 -6.09 22.82 -31.46
CA GLU A 470 -7.00 22.12 -32.35
C GLU A 470 -7.19 20.64 -31.97
N ALA A 471 -6.11 19.96 -31.65
CA ALA A 471 -6.16 18.57 -31.17
C ALA A 471 -6.83 18.47 -29.81
N LEU A 472 -6.51 19.38 -28.89
CA LEU A 472 -7.13 19.43 -27.57
C LEU A 472 -8.62 19.72 -27.61
N VAL A 473 -9.07 20.66 -28.46
CA VAL A 473 -10.51 20.97 -28.63
C VAL A 473 -11.26 19.74 -29.19
N ARG A 474 -10.66 19.03 -30.15
CA ARG A 474 -11.24 17.80 -30.70
C ARG A 474 -11.38 16.73 -29.58
N LEU A 475 -10.35 16.51 -28.78
CA LEU A 475 -10.36 15.56 -27.69
C LEU A 475 -11.33 15.94 -26.57
N LEU A 476 -11.44 17.24 -26.25
CA LEU A 476 -12.38 17.75 -25.26
C LEU A 476 -13.85 17.56 -25.66
N ARG A 477 -14.15 17.39 -26.95
CA ARG A 477 -15.50 17.10 -27.46
C ARG A 477 -15.82 15.61 -27.51
N ASP A 478 -14.83 14.75 -27.40
CA ASP A 478 -14.98 13.30 -27.39
C ASP A 478 -15.16 12.80 -25.94
N PRO A 479 -16.33 12.24 -25.56
CA PRO A 479 -16.55 11.73 -24.21
C PRO A 479 -15.56 10.66 -23.73
N GLU A 480 -14.87 9.95 -24.65
CA GLU A 480 -13.88 8.94 -24.28
C GLU A 480 -12.49 9.53 -24.01
N ALA A 481 -12.19 10.70 -24.59
CA ALA A 481 -10.90 11.36 -24.48
C ALA A 481 -10.94 12.63 -23.60
N ALA A 482 -12.13 13.19 -23.35
CA ALA A 482 -12.33 14.48 -22.74
C ALA A 482 -11.73 14.60 -21.33
N GLU A 483 -11.76 13.52 -20.54
CA GLU A 483 -11.16 13.50 -19.20
C GLU A 483 -9.64 13.73 -19.26
N GLU A 484 -8.93 13.00 -20.13
CA GLU A 484 -7.48 13.15 -20.27
C GLU A 484 -7.09 14.49 -20.90
N ALA A 485 -7.87 14.98 -21.87
CA ALA A 485 -7.66 16.29 -22.44
C ALA A 485 -7.87 17.43 -21.44
N ALA A 486 -8.85 17.30 -20.54
CA ALA A 486 -9.11 18.28 -19.49
C ALA A 486 -8.01 18.33 -18.40
N ARG A 487 -7.19 17.28 -18.29
CA ARG A 487 -5.99 17.28 -17.42
C ARG A 487 -4.81 18.07 -18.00
N HIS A 488 -4.90 18.47 -19.28
CA HIS A 488 -3.77 19.07 -19.95
C HIS A 488 -3.42 20.47 -19.43
N PRO A 489 -2.16 20.72 -19.01
CA PRO A 489 -1.79 21.99 -18.35
C PRO A 489 -1.84 23.22 -19.27
N ALA A 490 -1.87 23.03 -20.58
CA ALA A 490 -1.96 24.13 -21.55
C ALA A 490 -3.39 24.68 -21.73
N LEU A 491 -4.40 24.13 -21.02
CA LEU A 491 -5.75 24.69 -21.04
C LEU A 491 -5.75 26.11 -20.45
N PRO A 492 -6.28 27.12 -21.14
CA PRO A 492 -6.42 28.46 -20.57
C PRO A 492 -7.43 28.48 -19.39
N VAL A 493 -7.13 29.28 -18.37
CA VAL A 493 -7.98 29.37 -17.18
C VAL A 493 -9.40 29.85 -17.48
N ASP A 494 -9.58 30.75 -18.44
CA ASP A 494 -10.89 31.21 -18.92
C ASP A 494 -11.70 30.09 -19.57
N VAL A 495 -11.05 29.19 -20.33
CA VAL A 495 -11.68 27.99 -20.88
C VAL A 495 -12.10 27.04 -19.76
N MET A 496 -11.20 26.76 -18.82
CA MET A 496 -11.51 25.91 -17.64
C MET A 496 -12.72 26.46 -16.89
N ARG A 497 -12.78 27.78 -16.65
CA ARG A 497 -13.87 28.45 -15.95
C ARG A 497 -15.21 28.29 -16.69
N ARG A 498 -15.19 28.37 -18.02
CA ARG A 498 -16.39 28.13 -18.83
C ARG A 498 -16.82 26.67 -18.78
N MET A 499 -15.88 25.71 -18.86
CA MET A 499 -16.17 24.27 -18.76
C MET A 499 -16.87 23.91 -17.42
N ILE A 500 -16.45 24.56 -16.32
CA ILE A 500 -17.02 24.32 -14.99
C ILE A 500 -18.39 24.97 -14.82
N ARG A 501 -18.58 26.19 -15.36
CA ARG A 501 -19.79 27.03 -15.18
C ARG A 501 -20.90 26.79 -16.20
N GLN A 502 -20.70 25.94 -17.18
CA GLN A 502 -21.80 25.55 -18.06
C GLN A 502 -22.86 24.77 -17.26
N PRO A 503 -24.15 25.20 -17.31
CA PRO A 503 -25.23 24.60 -16.53
C PRO A 503 -25.53 23.15 -16.88
#